data_7595c5a817ad61e67142ad8692c037b3
#
_entry.id   7595c5a817ad61e67142ad8692c037b3
#
_cell.length_a   1.000
_cell.length_b   1.000
_cell.length_c   1.000
_cell.angle_alpha   90.00
_cell.angle_beta   90.00
_cell.angle_gamma   90.00
#
_symmetry.space_group_name_H-M   'P 1'
#
loop_
_entity.id
_entity.type
_entity.pdbx_description
1 polymer ?
#
loop_
_entity_poly.entity_id
_entity_poly.type
_entity_poly.pdbx_seq_one_letter_code
_entity_poly.pdbx_strand_id
1 'polypeptide(L)'
;MENIVTELICTRLSHDIVGNIGAVSNAVELLEEGDTDFMDDIKSILKTSSQTLASRLKFFRMVFGLSNANLEDEAVVEKTARDYLLTIGNKDFPVNLEFNVATKTLRKQALLMVMILADVLIRGGNLEVFEKENKLVARIDGSAKISNDKLEKIQDILANEDAAADAGMAPLFALIERVGRAHINLKTEQDFILLTLE
;
A
#
# COMPACT_ATOMS: atom_id res chain seq x y z
N MET A 1 18.91 -13.11 -0.93
CA MET A 1 17.61 -12.45 -1.17
C MET A 1 16.98 -11.87 0.11
N GLU A 2 16.89 -12.63 1.21
CA GLU A 2 16.24 -12.13 2.46
C GLU A 2 16.74 -10.77 2.96
N ASN A 3 18.05 -10.49 2.91
CA ASN A 3 18.57 -9.19 3.37
C ASN A 3 18.08 -8.02 2.49
N ILE A 4 18.04 -8.20 1.16
CA ILE A 4 17.66 -7.10 0.27
C ILE A 4 16.18 -6.75 0.39
N VAL A 5 15.30 -7.72 0.55
CA VAL A 5 13.86 -7.47 0.73
C VAL A 5 13.61 -6.71 2.05
N THR A 6 14.33 -7.08 3.11
CA THR A 6 14.26 -6.37 4.39
C THR A 6 14.72 -4.91 4.26
N GLU A 7 15.83 -4.67 3.56
CA GLU A 7 16.34 -3.32 3.29
C GLU A 7 15.37 -2.48 2.47
N LEU A 8 14.76 -3.07 1.43
CA LEU A 8 13.75 -2.40 0.61
C LEU A 8 12.51 -2.03 1.43
N ILE A 9 12.03 -2.94 2.27
CA ILE A 9 10.90 -2.69 3.17
C ILE A 9 11.24 -1.57 4.16
N CYS A 10 12.40 -1.63 4.83
CA CYS A 10 12.82 -0.58 5.77
C CYS A 10 12.92 0.79 5.09
N THR A 11 13.51 0.84 3.90
CA THR A 11 13.64 2.08 3.12
C THR A 11 12.26 2.63 2.74
N ARG A 12 11.36 1.77 2.25
CA ARG A 12 9.99 2.16 1.91
C ARG A 12 9.23 2.69 3.11
N LEU A 13 9.24 1.97 4.25
CA LEU A 13 8.55 2.37 5.46
C LEU A 13 9.08 3.70 5.99
N SER A 14 10.40 3.87 6.01
CA SER A 14 11.03 5.12 6.45
C SER A 14 10.60 6.29 5.58
N HIS A 15 10.60 6.13 4.25
CA HIS A 15 10.14 7.14 3.31
C HIS A 15 8.67 7.52 3.54
N ASP A 16 7.79 6.53 3.72
CA ASP A 16 6.35 6.77 3.86
C ASP A 16 5.97 7.42 5.21
N ILE A 17 6.85 7.34 6.21
CA ILE A 17 6.62 7.86 7.56
C ILE A 17 7.26 9.24 7.76
N VAL A 18 8.47 9.43 7.24
CA VAL A 18 9.33 10.61 7.52
C VAL A 18 8.65 11.93 7.17
N GLY A 19 7.93 11.98 6.06
CA GLY A 19 7.21 13.21 5.65
C GLY A 19 6.14 13.65 6.65
N ASN A 20 5.41 12.70 7.24
CA ASN A 20 4.39 13.01 8.25
C ASN A 20 5.01 13.38 9.61
N ILE A 21 6.16 12.80 9.96
CA ILE A 21 6.91 13.19 11.16
C ILE A 21 7.41 14.63 11.00
N GLY A 22 7.96 14.98 9.83
CA GLY A 22 8.38 16.35 9.52
C GLY A 22 7.24 17.35 9.64
N ALA A 23 6.05 17.02 9.12
CA ALA A 23 4.88 17.89 9.25
C ALA A 23 4.44 18.09 10.72
N VAL A 24 4.55 17.04 11.55
CA VAL A 24 4.29 17.15 13.00
C VAL A 24 5.33 18.04 13.67
N SER A 25 6.63 17.86 13.37
CA SER A 25 7.71 18.69 13.94
C SER A 25 7.53 20.18 13.59
N ASN A 26 7.28 20.49 12.32
CA ASN A 26 7.05 21.87 11.88
C ASN A 26 5.83 22.50 12.57
N ALA A 27 4.75 21.72 12.74
CA ALA A 27 3.56 22.22 13.44
C ALA A 27 3.82 22.47 14.94
N VAL A 28 4.69 21.69 15.58
CA VAL A 28 5.11 21.93 16.98
C VAL A 28 5.99 23.19 17.07
N GLU A 29 6.94 23.39 16.14
CA GLU A 29 7.77 24.60 16.09
C GLU A 29 6.91 25.88 15.97
N LEU A 30 5.90 25.87 15.09
CA LEU A 30 4.96 26.99 14.95
C LEU A 30 4.16 27.25 16.23
N LEU A 31 3.80 26.21 16.98
CA LEU A 31 3.16 26.38 18.30
C LEU A 31 4.10 27.02 19.33
N GLU A 32 5.38 26.69 19.32
CA GLU A 32 6.39 27.24 20.23
C GLU A 32 6.69 28.72 19.92
N GLU A 33 6.60 29.12 18.66
CA GLU A 33 6.75 30.52 18.24
C GLU A 33 5.58 31.42 18.71
N GLY A 34 4.46 30.81 19.15
CA GLY A 34 3.32 31.51 19.73
C GLY A 34 2.45 32.21 18.69
N ASP A 35 2.51 31.77 17.43
CA ASP A 35 1.68 32.31 16.35
C ASP A 35 0.22 31.86 16.52
N THR A 36 -0.62 32.76 16.98
CA THR A 36 -2.05 32.50 17.24
C THR A 36 -2.91 32.55 15.99
N ASP A 37 -2.44 33.19 14.93
CA ASP A 37 -3.24 33.43 13.70
C ASP A 37 -3.43 32.14 12.90
N PHE A 38 -2.52 31.17 13.04
CA PHE A 38 -2.55 29.88 12.34
C PHE A 38 -2.92 28.68 13.24
N MET A 39 -3.45 28.93 14.45
CA MET A 39 -3.71 27.87 15.43
C MET A 39 -4.62 26.74 14.90
N ASP A 40 -5.64 27.05 14.11
CA ASP A 40 -6.55 26.03 13.57
C ASP A 40 -5.90 25.23 12.44
N ASP A 41 -5.04 25.82 11.63
CA ASP A 41 -4.24 25.14 10.62
C ASP A 41 -3.23 24.19 11.28
N ILE A 42 -2.54 24.66 12.33
CA ILE A 42 -1.60 23.84 13.10
C ILE A 42 -2.31 22.62 13.71
N LYS A 43 -3.47 22.79 14.35
CA LYS A 43 -4.27 21.69 14.89
C LYS A 43 -4.69 20.71 13.79
N SER A 44 -5.08 21.23 12.62
CA SER A 44 -5.46 20.41 11.47
C SER A 44 -4.29 19.57 10.96
N ILE A 45 -3.10 20.16 10.83
CA ILE A 45 -1.86 19.47 10.41
C ILE A 45 -1.51 18.37 11.43
N LEU A 46 -1.48 18.68 12.72
CA LEU A 46 -1.17 17.72 13.78
C LEU A 46 -2.14 16.55 13.77
N LYS A 47 -3.45 16.82 13.68
CA LYS A 47 -4.50 15.79 13.64
C LYS A 47 -4.35 14.90 12.41
N THR A 48 -4.22 15.51 11.22
CA THR A 48 -4.16 14.75 9.95
C THR A 48 -2.89 13.92 9.88
N SER A 49 -1.72 14.49 10.22
CA SER A 49 -0.44 13.76 10.20
C SER A 49 -0.41 12.63 11.21
N SER A 50 -0.95 12.84 12.42
CA SER A 50 -1.06 11.82 13.47
C SER A 50 -1.95 10.66 13.03
N GLN A 51 -3.11 10.96 12.43
CA GLN A 51 -4.04 9.95 11.91
C GLN A 51 -3.42 9.16 10.76
N THR A 52 -2.74 9.84 9.83
CA THR A 52 -2.04 9.22 8.72
C THR A 52 -0.95 8.26 9.21
N LEU A 53 -0.11 8.71 10.15
CA LEU A 53 0.93 7.87 10.75
C LEU A 53 0.34 6.62 11.42
N ALA A 54 -0.71 6.78 12.23
CA ALA A 54 -1.36 5.68 12.91
C ALA A 54 -1.93 4.64 11.93
N SER A 55 -2.60 5.09 10.85
CA SER A 55 -3.16 4.21 9.82
C SER A 55 -2.07 3.46 9.07
N ARG A 56 -0.99 4.15 8.64
CA ARG A 56 0.14 3.53 7.95
C ARG A 56 0.86 2.52 8.82
N LEU A 57 1.20 2.87 10.06
CA LEU A 57 1.87 1.96 10.99
C LEU A 57 1.03 0.71 11.30
N LYS A 58 -0.30 0.88 11.49
CA LYS A 58 -1.20 -0.25 11.71
C LYS A 58 -1.21 -1.19 10.51
N PHE A 59 -1.31 -0.65 9.30
CA PHE A 59 -1.28 -1.41 8.06
C PHE A 59 0.06 -2.12 7.86
N PHE A 60 1.19 -1.42 7.98
CA PHE A 60 2.52 -1.99 7.81
C PHE A 60 2.80 -3.11 8.81
N ARG A 61 2.36 -2.96 10.08
CA ARG A 61 2.45 -4.01 11.07
C ARG A 61 1.63 -5.25 10.70
N MET A 62 0.50 -5.08 10.03
CA MET A 62 -0.33 -6.19 9.55
C MET A 62 0.31 -6.89 8.35
N VAL A 63 0.89 -6.14 7.42
CA VAL A 63 1.50 -6.68 6.18
C VAL A 63 2.86 -7.31 6.46
N PHE A 64 3.75 -6.60 7.16
CA PHE A 64 5.15 -7.00 7.35
C PHE A 64 5.46 -7.59 8.72
N GLY A 65 4.57 -7.41 9.70
CA GLY A 65 4.77 -7.94 11.04
C GLY A 65 4.71 -9.47 11.11
N LEU A 66 5.38 -10.04 12.10
CA LEU A 66 5.42 -11.50 12.32
C LEU A 66 4.10 -12.06 12.83
N SER A 67 3.34 -11.27 13.60
CA SER A 67 2.07 -11.71 14.19
C SER A 67 0.95 -11.78 13.16
N ASN A 68 0.19 -12.87 13.19
CA ASN A 68 -1.02 -13.06 12.37
C ASN A 68 -2.32 -12.79 13.13
N ALA A 69 -2.26 -12.38 14.41
CA ALA A 69 -3.44 -12.21 15.25
C ALA A 69 -4.47 -11.21 14.67
N ASN A 70 -4.00 -10.16 14.01
CA ASN A 70 -4.87 -9.15 13.40
C ASN A 70 -5.44 -9.57 12.03
N LEU A 71 -5.11 -10.75 11.53
CA LEU A 71 -5.61 -11.30 10.27
C LEU A 71 -6.81 -12.24 10.47
N GLU A 72 -7.21 -12.50 11.72
CA GLU A 72 -8.32 -13.41 12.04
C GLU A 72 -9.66 -12.88 11.52
N ASP A 73 -9.92 -11.59 11.73
CA ASP A 73 -11.16 -10.93 11.37
C ASP A 73 -11.00 -10.20 10.02
N GLU A 74 -11.76 -10.63 9.02
CA GLU A 74 -11.74 -10.02 7.68
C GLU A 74 -12.14 -8.54 7.71
N ALA A 75 -13.15 -8.18 8.50
CA ALA A 75 -13.61 -6.80 8.62
C ALA A 75 -12.52 -5.88 9.21
N VAL A 76 -11.70 -6.39 10.13
CA VAL A 76 -10.54 -5.66 10.67
C VAL A 76 -9.47 -5.48 9.60
N VAL A 77 -9.22 -6.51 8.78
CA VAL A 77 -8.25 -6.45 7.69
C VAL A 77 -8.70 -5.45 6.62
N GLU A 78 -9.93 -5.57 6.16
CA GLU A 78 -10.53 -4.66 5.19
C GLU A 78 -10.51 -3.21 5.68
N LYS A 79 -10.98 -2.96 6.91
CA LYS A 79 -10.95 -1.62 7.50
C LYS A 79 -9.54 -1.06 7.56
N THR A 80 -8.55 -1.87 7.93
CA THR A 80 -7.15 -1.42 8.01
C THR A 80 -6.59 -1.07 6.63
N ALA A 81 -6.94 -1.85 5.60
CA ALA A 81 -6.57 -1.56 4.22
C ALA A 81 -7.25 -0.27 3.71
N ARG A 82 -8.54 -0.06 3.98
CA ARG A 82 -9.27 1.18 3.64
C ARG A 82 -8.65 2.40 4.33
N ASP A 83 -8.38 2.31 5.64
CA ASP A 83 -7.76 3.40 6.40
C ASP A 83 -6.35 3.76 5.84
N TYR A 84 -5.60 2.78 5.37
CA TYR A 84 -4.32 2.98 4.68
C TYR A 84 -4.51 3.68 3.32
N LEU A 85 -5.44 3.23 2.50
CA LEU A 85 -5.71 3.81 1.18
C LEU A 85 -6.17 5.27 1.26
N LEU A 86 -6.86 5.66 2.32
CA LEU A 86 -7.20 7.07 2.60
C LEU A 86 -5.95 7.94 2.83
N THR A 87 -4.81 7.34 3.19
CA THR A 87 -3.54 8.08 3.36
C THR A 87 -2.76 8.25 2.06
N ILE A 88 -3.13 7.55 0.99
CA ILE A 88 -2.49 7.60 -0.34
C ILE A 88 -3.29 8.49 -1.28
N GLY A 89 -4.61 8.30 -1.30
CA GLY A 89 -5.53 9.15 -2.06
C GLY A 89 -5.72 10.53 -1.41
N ASN A 90 -6.43 11.38 -2.09
CA ASN A 90 -6.93 12.63 -1.51
C ASN A 90 -8.47 12.66 -1.59
N LYS A 91 -9.08 13.72 -1.04
CA LYS A 91 -10.55 13.84 -1.00
C LYS A 91 -11.20 13.88 -2.38
N ASP A 92 -10.50 14.44 -3.37
CA ASP A 92 -11.00 14.61 -4.74
C ASP A 92 -10.77 13.34 -5.59
N PHE A 93 -9.79 12.51 -5.20
CA PHE A 93 -9.40 11.29 -5.90
C PHE A 93 -9.21 10.13 -4.93
N PRO A 94 -10.29 9.62 -4.31
CA PRO A 94 -10.20 8.52 -3.36
C PRO A 94 -9.83 7.20 -4.06
N VAL A 95 -9.14 6.33 -3.34
CA VAL A 95 -8.98 4.93 -3.71
C VAL A 95 -10.04 4.13 -2.96
N ASN A 96 -11.02 3.60 -3.71
CA ASN A 96 -12.06 2.75 -3.15
C ASN A 96 -11.57 1.30 -3.13
N LEU A 97 -11.91 0.55 -2.10
CA LEU A 97 -11.54 -0.85 -1.96
C LEU A 97 -12.78 -1.72 -1.81
N GLU A 98 -12.86 -2.79 -2.61
CA GLU A 98 -13.70 -3.95 -2.34
C GLU A 98 -12.77 -5.11 -1.94
N PHE A 99 -13.03 -5.71 -0.76
CA PHE A 99 -12.16 -6.73 -0.21
C PHE A 99 -12.98 -7.94 0.22
N ASN A 100 -12.78 -9.08 -0.47
CA ASN A 100 -13.51 -10.32 -0.27
C ASN A 100 -12.51 -11.49 -0.20
N VAL A 101 -11.78 -11.60 0.92
CA VAL A 101 -10.74 -12.62 1.15
C VAL A 101 -11.07 -13.41 2.41
N ALA A 102 -11.86 -14.45 2.24
CA ALA A 102 -12.31 -15.33 3.32
C ALA A 102 -11.14 -16.12 3.93
N THR A 103 -10.23 -16.61 3.08
CA THR A 103 -9.10 -17.45 3.47
C THR A 103 -8.04 -16.64 4.23
N LYS A 104 -7.97 -16.87 5.53
CA LYS A 104 -7.06 -16.15 6.44
C LYS A 104 -5.60 -16.15 6.00
N THR A 105 -5.09 -17.28 5.52
CA THR A 105 -3.69 -17.44 5.11
C THR A 105 -3.33 -16.59 3.88
N LEU A 106 -4.32 -16.17 3.09
CA LEU A 106 -4.13 -15.32 1.91
C LEU A 106 -4.21 -13.81 2.22
N ARG A 107 -4.66 -13.41 3.40
CA ARG A 107 -4.92 -12.00 3.73
C ARG A 107 -3.65 -11.13 3.72
N LYS A 108 -2.48 -11.68 4.11
CA LYS A 108 -1.21 -10.92 3.98
C LYS A 108 -0.83 -10.69 2.53
N GLN A 109 -0.97 -11.69 1.68
CA GLN A 109 -0.72 -11.58 0.24
C GLN A 109 -1.69 -10.58 -0.39
N ALA A 110 -2.98 -10.64 0.00
CA ALA A 110 -3.99 -9.68 -0.43
C ALA A 110 -3.61 -8.23 -0.09
N LEU A 111 -3.13 -7.98 1.12
CA LEU A 111 -2.68 -6.65 1.54
C LEU A 111 -1.43 -6.18 0.77
N LEU A 112 -0.50 -7.08 0.43
CA LEU A 112 0.62 -6.75 -0.45
C LEU A 112 0.13 -6.38 -1.86
N MET A 113 -0.86 -7.12 -2.41
CA MET A 113 -1.46 -6.79 -3.71
C MET A 113 -2.19 -5.45 -3.68
N VAL A 114 -2.87 -5.11 -2.56
CA VAL A 114 -3.43 -3.76 -2.34
C VAL A 114 -2.35 -2.70 -2.44
N MET A 115 -1.20 -2.87 -1.78
CA MET A 115 -0.09 -1.90 -1.87
C MET A 115 0.44 -1.76 -3.29
N ILE A 116 0.72 -2.89 -3.96
CA ILE A 116 1.28 -2.92 -5.32
C ILE A 116 0.37 -2.15 -6.28
N LEU A 117 -0.94 -2.46 -6.28
CA LEU A 117 -1.87 -1.84 -7.21
C LEU A 117 -2.22 -0.40 -6.83
N ALA A 118 -2.29 -0.07 -5.53
CA ALA A 118 -2.48 1.32 -5.09
C ALA A 118 -1.31 2.22 -5.52
N ASP A 119 -0.08 1.70 -5.52
CA ASP A 119 1.09 2.44 -5.99
C ASP A 119 1.06 2.72 -7.51
N VAL A 120 0.34 1.92 -8.29
CA VAL A 120 0.15 2.14 -9.74
C VAL A 120 -0.85 3.28 -10.01
N LEU A 121 -1.80 3.53 -9.10
CA LEU A 121 -2.81 4.57 -9.26
C LEU A 121 -2.19 5.97 -9.13
N ILE A 122 -2.46 6.87 -10.10
CA ILE A 122 -2.04 8.28 -10.06
C ILE A 122 -3.11 9.17 -9.41
N ARG A 123 -4.39 8.91 -9.72
CA ARG A 123 -5.51 9.71 -9.27
C ARG A 123 -6.68 8.84 -8.87
N GLY A 124 -6.62 8.27 -7.65
CA GLY A 124 -7.71 7.45 -7.14
C GLY A 124 -8.08 6.27 -8.06
N GLY A 125 -9.19 5.66 -7.78
CA GLY A 125 -9.72 4.54 -8.57
C GLY A 125 -10.38 3.48 -7.72
N ASN A 126 -10.88 2.44 -8.38
CA ASN A 126 -11.51 1.30 -7.72
C ASN A 126 -10.54 0.12 -7.72
N LEU A 127 -10.26 -0.40 -6.56
CA LEU A 127 -9.43 -1.56 -6.31
C LEU A 127 -10.30 -2.67 -5.73
N GLU A 128 -10.28 -3.83 -6.36
CA GLU A 128 -10.98 -5.02 -5.88
C GLU A 128 -9.95 -6.09 -5.55
N VAL A 129 -10.13 -6.78 -4.42
CA VAL A 129 -9.31 -7.95 -4.04
C VAL A 129 -10.25 -9.06 -3.59
N PHE A 130 -10.17 -10.22 -4.25
CA PHE A 130 -11.08 -11.32 -4.02
C PHE A 130 -10.46 -12.68 -4.35
N GLU A 131 -11.08 -13.74 -3.83
CA GLU A 131 -10.73 -15.12 -4.16
C GLU A 131 -11.64 -15.63 -5.29
N LYS A 132 -11.04 -16.28 -6.29
CA LYS A 132 -11.74 -16.94 -7.38
C LYS A 132 -11.00 -18.20 -7.81
N GLU A 133 -11.69 -19.34 -7.83
CA GLU A 133 -11.15 -20.61 -8.32
C GLU A 133 -9.80 -20.99 -7.68
N ASN A 134 -9.69 -20.86 -6.36
CA ASN A 134 -8.46 -21.05 -5.56
C ASN A 134 -7.30 -20.07 -5.88
N LYS A 135 -7.56 -19.01 -6.61
CA LYS A 135 -6.59 -17.95 -6.88
C LYS A 135 -6.97 -16.69 -6.11
N LEU A 136 -5.96 -15.94 -5.68
CA LEU A 136 -6.15 -14.60 -5.16
C LEU A 136 -6.00 -13.60 -6.31
N VAL A 137 -6.97 -12.74 -6.47
CA VAL A 137 -7.05 -11.77 -7.57
C VAL A 137 -7.16 -10.38 -7.02
N ALA A 138 -6.33 -9.45 -7.51
CA ALA A 138 -6.50 -8.03 -7.29
C ALA A 138 -6.65 -7.32 -8.65
N ARG A 139 -7.62 -6.39 -8.73
CA ARG A 139 -7.99 -5.71 -9.96
C ARG A 139 -8.14 -4.22 -9.73
N ILE A 140 -7.66 -3.40 -10.66
CA ILE A 140 -8.03 -1.99 -10.77
C ILE A 140 -8.78 -1.75 -12.09
N ASP A 141 -9.75 -0.83 -12.04
CA ASP A 141 -10.54 -0.42 -13.18
C ASP A 141 -9.67 0.29 -14.23
N GLY A 142 -9.79 -0.08 -15.50
CA GLY A 142 -9.02 0.48 -16.60
C GLY A 142 -9.35 1.96 -16.90
N SER A 143 -10.44 2.48 -16.38
CA SER A 143 -10.76 3.92 -16.41
C SER A 143 -9.87 4.73 -15.45
N ALA A 144 -9.21 4.08 -14.49
CA ALA A 144 -8.30 4.71 -13.54
C ALA A 144 -7.07 5.29 -14.27
N LYS A 145 -6.63 6.47 -13.82
CA LYS A 145 -5.35 7.02 -14.30
C LYS A 145 -4.20 6.31 -13.62
N ILE A 146 -3.41 5.59 -14.41
CA ILE A 146 -2.33 4.72 -13.94
C ILE A 146 -0.94 5.23 -14.35
N SER A 147 0.08 4.79 -13.64
CA SER A 147 1.49 5.01 -13.95
C SER A 147 2.02 3.86 -14.81
N ASN A 148 2.24 4.12 -16.10
CA ASN A 148 2.84 3.14 -17.00
C ASN A 148 4.25 2.75 -16.55
N ASP A 149 5.06 3.71 -16.08
CA ASP A 149 6.42 3.44 -15.58
C ASP A 149 6.43 2.42 -14.44
N LYS A 150 5.43 2.49 -13.52
CA LYS A 150 5.31 1.53 -12.44
C LYS A 150 4.85 0.15 -12.92
N LEU A 151 3.94 0.12 -13.90
CA LEU A 151 3.52 -1.15 -14.51
C LEU A 151 4.67 -1.84 -15.23
N GLU A 152 5.44 -1.09 -16.02
CA GLU A 152 6.62 -1.61 -16.73
C GLU A 152 7.66 -2.16 -15.74
N LYS A 153 7.91 -1.45 -14.63
CA LYS A 153 8.77 -1.95 -13.54
C LYS A 153 8.26 -3.25 -12.92
N ILE A 154 6.95 -3.36 -12.67
CA ILE A 154 6.37 -4.60 -12.15
C ILE A 154 6.56 -5.74 -13.16
N GLN A 155 6.31 -5.50 -14.44
CA GLN A 155 6.50 -6.48 -15.51
C GLN A 155 7.95 -6.92 -15.62
N ASP A 156 8.90 -5.97 -15.60
CA ASP A 156 10.33 -6.27 -15.63
C ASP A 156 10.77 -7.12 -14.43
N ILE A 157 10.37 -6.74 -13.21
CA ILE A 157 10.68 -7.51 -12.00
C ILE A 157 10.09 -8.92 -12.06
N LEU A 158 8.90 -9.10 -12.63
CA LEU A 158 8.29 -10.43 -12.76
C LEU A 158 8.96 -11.27 -13.87
N ALA A 159 9.49 -10.66 -14.90
CA ALA A 159 10.14 -11.33 -16.03
C ALA A 159 11.63 -11.60 -15.81
N ASN A 160 12.32 -10.79 -15.00
CA ASN A 160 13.77 -10.79 -14.87
C ASN A 160 14.19 -10.95 -13.40
N GLU A 161 14.96 -12.01 -13.10
CA GLU A 161 15.46 -12.27 -11.75
C GLU A 161 16.53 -11.27 -11.30
N ASP A 162 17.25 -10.69 -12.26
CA ASP A 162 18.31 -9.71 -12.03
C ASP A 162 17.78 -8.26 -12.08
N ALA A 163 16.46 -8.06 -12.09
CA ALA A 163 15.86 -6.73 -12.08
C ALA A 163 16.35 -5.90 -10.88
N ALA A 164 16.64 -4.63 -11.15
CA ALA A 164 17.18 -3.74 -10.13
C ALA A 164 16.25 -3.59 -8.93
N ALA A 165 16.84 -3.66 -7.75
CA ALA A 165 16.12 -3.46 -6.50
C ALA A 165 15.65 -2.00 -6.39
N ASP A 166 14.35 -1.81 -6.14
CA ASP A 166 13.69 -0.52 -6.01
C ASP A 166 12.79 -0.52 -4.77
N ALA A 167 13.04 0.41 -3.84
CA ALA A 167 12.25 0.53 -2.61
C ALA A 167 10.77 0.83 -2.90
N GLY A 168 10.44 1.51 -4.00
CA GLY A 168 9.07 1.70 -4.46
C GLY A 168 8.37 0.39 -4.82
N MET A 169 9.12 -0.66 -5.13
CA MET A 169 8.63 -2.00 -5.45
C MET A 169 8.76 -3.00 -4.26
N ALA A 170 9.12 -2.52 -3.07
CA ALA A 170 9.26 -3.36 -1.88
C ALA A 170 8.07 -4.31 -1.64
N PRO A 171 6.80 -3.92 -1.82
CA PRO A 171 5.67 -4.83 -1.67
C PRO A 171 5.70 -6.00 -2.66
N LEU A 172 6.15 -5.77 -3.91
CA LEU A 172 6.27 -6.81 -4.91
C LEU A 172 7.39 -7.80 -4.58
N PHE A 173 8.56 -7.30 -4.15
CA PHE A 173 9.65 -8.17 -3.69
C PHE A 173 9.24 -9.00 -2.47
N ALA A 174 8.51 -8.41 -1.51
CA ALA A 174 7.96 -9.13 -0.38
C ALA A 174 6.92 -10.19 -0.78
N LEU A 175 6.13 -9.94 -1.82
CA LEU A 175 5.19 -10.91 -2.37
C LEU A 175 5.92 -12.07 -3.05
N ILE A 176 6.93 -11.75 -3.89
CA ILE A 176 7.78 -12.75 -4.57
C ILE A 176 8.48 -13.67 -3.54
N GLU A 177 9.02 -13.11 -2.46
CA GLU A 177 9.65 -13.88 -1.39
C GLU A 177 8.69 -14.86 -0.71
N ARG A 178 7.42 -14.48 -0.60
CA ARG A 178 6.40 -15.31 0.08
C ARG A 178 5.85 -16.44 -0.78
N VAL A 179 5.62 -16.19 -2.06
CA VAL A 179 4.88 -17.12 -2.94
C VAL A 179 5.70 -17.63 -4.11
N GLY A 180 6.84 -17.03 -4.38
CA GLY A 180 7.63 -17.30 -5.58
C GLY A 180 7.14 -16.52 -6.80
N ARG A 181 8.06 -16.09 -7.63
CA ARG A 181 7.83 -15.27 -8.83
C ARG A 181 6.88 -15.93 -9.83
N ALA A 182 7.05 -17.23 -10.04
CA ALA A 182 6.28 -18.01 -11.01
C ALA A 182 4.77 -18.09 -10.69
N HIS A 183 4.39 -17.80 -9.45
CA HIS A 183 2.99 -17.81 -9.02
C HIS A 183 2.30 -16.45 -9.14
N ILE A 184 3.02 -15.42 -9.58
CA ILE A 184 2.50 -14.06 -9.72
C ILE A 184 2.33 -13.74 -11.19
N ASN A 185 1.13 -13.33 -11.59
CA ASN A 185 0.84 -12.94 -12.96
C ASN A 185 0.22 -11.55 -13.01
N LEU A 186 0.77 -10.65 -13.85
CA LEU A 186 0.20 -9.34 -14.13
C LEU A 186 -0.31 -9.30 -15.56
N LYS A 187 -1.60 -8.98 -15.74
CA LYS A 187 -2.22 -8.75 -17.04
C LYS A 187 -2.75 -7.33 -17.14
N THR A 188 -2.50 -6.69 -18.27
CA THR A 188 -3.09 -5.41 -18.62
C THR A 188 -4.04 -5.63 -19.79
N GLU A 189 -5.31 -5.35 -19.59
CA GLU A 189 -6.37 -5.41 -20.60
C GLU A 189 -6.96 -4.01 -20.81
N GLN A 190 -7.85 -3.85 -21.82
CA GLN A 190 -8.40 -2.52 -22.13
C GLN A 190 -9.17 -1.92 -20.96
N ASP A 191 -9.88 -2.76 -20.19
CA ASP A 191 -10.79 -2.32 -19.15
C ASP A 191 -10.28 -2.51 -17.73
N PHE A 192 -9.13 -3.20 -17.53
CA PHE A 192 -8.60 -3.45 -16.18
C PHE A 192 -7.13 -3.91 -16.16
N ILE A 193 -6.50 -3.72 -15.01
CA ILE A 193 -5.21 -4.32 -14.65
C ILE A 193 -5.48 -5.39 -13.60
N LEU A 194 -4.96 -6.55 -13.83
CA LEU A 194 -5.19 -7.74 -13.03
C LEU A 194 -3.87 -8.30 -12.50
N LEU A 195 -3.74 -8.38 -11.19
CA LEU A 195 -2.67 -9.08 -10.50
C LEU A 195 -3.25 -10.36 -9.89
N THR A 196 -2.66 -11.51 -10.22
CA THR A 196 -3.18 -12.81 -9.80
C THR A 196 -2.10 -13.62 -9.11
N LEU A 197 -2.46 -14.33 -8.04
CA LEU A 197 -1.65 -15.39 -7.41
C LEU A 197 -2.28 -16.75 -7.68
N GLU A 198 -1.45 -17.68 -8.16
CA GLU A 198 -1.83 -19.08 -8.44
C GLU A 198 -1.31 -20.02 -7.37
#